data_7f6c13f628d33bead5eaa0a0aeec1b6e
#
_entry.id   7f6c13f628d33bead5eaa0a0aeec1b6e
#
_cell.length_a   1.000
_cell.length_b   1.000
_cell.length_c   1.000
_cell.angle_alpha   90.00
_cell.angle_beta   90.00
_cell.angle_gamma   90.00
#
_symmetry.space_group_name_H-M   'P 1'
#
loop_
_entity.id
_entity.type
_entity.pdbx_description
1 polymer ?
#
loop_
_entity_poly.entity_id
_entity_poly.type
_entity_poly.pdbx_seq_one_letter_code
_entity_poly.pdbx_strand_id
1 'polypeptide(L)'
;MAGTVRVGQAAGAQDEAGARRAGGMAMGLATLFMAGTATLFWTLPRPIVGLYLDLSDPGNTEVIALAVQLLGVAAVFQLFDGLQVAAHGALQGLKDTRVPMGIAVGTYWGIGLVTGYLWGVRGGGGPEALWWGLVTGLAAASVLLLARFHRQVGRAVRKEAVPTDANGAAPPASAVEVPADGETRSG
;
A
#
# COMPACT_ATOMS: atom_id res chain seq x y z
N MET A 1 -5.58 7.00 -4.38
CA MET A 1 -5.12 8.41 -4.53
C MET A 1 -5.59 9.35 -3.41
N ALA A 2 -6.83 9.29 -2.92
CA ALA A 2 -7.27 10.17 -1.81
C ALA A 2 -6.41 10.06 -0.53
N GLY A 3 -5.99 8.85 -0.15
CA GLY A 3 -5.11 8.61 1.00
C GLY A 3 -3.74 9.29 0.87
N THR A 4 -3.13 9.23 -0.31
CA THR A 4 -1.84 9.87 -0.62
C THR A 4 -1.91 11.39 -0.40
N VAL A 5 -2.97 12.03 -0.93
CA VAL A 5 -3.19 13.47 -0.81
C VAL A 5 -3.41 13.87 0.65
N ARG A 6 -4.27 13.15 1.38
CA ARG A 6 -4.56 13.44 2.79
C ARG A 6 -3.33 13.29 3.69
N VAL A 7 -2.55 12.23 3.47
CA VAL A 7 -1.29 12.03 4.22
C VAL A 7 -0.30 13.15 3.90
N GLY A 8 -0.15 13.54 2.62
CA GLY A 8 0.73 14.63 2.20
C GLY A 8 0.32 15.98 2.78
N GLN A 9 -0.98 16.30 2.78
CA GLN A 9 -1.51 17.53 3.38
C GLN A 9 -1.26 17.60 4.89
N ALA A 10 -1.53 16.50 5.61
CA ALA A 10 -1.29 16.44 7.05
C ALA A 10 0.22 16.54 7.37
N ALA A 11 1.08 15.90 6.58
CA ALA A 11 2.53 16.01 6.74
C ALA A 11 3.02 17.44 6.49
N GLY A 12 2.53 18.12 5.45
CA GLY A 12 2.86 19.52 5.16
C GLY A 12 2.34 20.49 6.23
N ALA A 13 1.21 20.17 6.89
CA ALA A 13 0.68 20.92 8.03
C ALA A 13 1.38 20.55 9.37
N GLN A 14 2.41 19.72 9.36
CA GLN A 14 3.14 19.24 10.54
C GLN A 14 2.24 18.45 11.54
N ASP A 15 1.10 17.94 11.07
CA ASP A 15 0.18 17.12 11.87
C ASP A 15 0.51 15.63 11.73
N GLU A 16 1.38 15.13 12.62
CA GLU A 16 1.75 13.70 12.65
C GLU A 16 0.53 12.82 12.96
N ALA A 17 -0.34 13.25 13.88
CA ALA A 17 -1.52 12.48 14.25
C ALA A 17 -2.52 12.40 13.10
N GLY A 18 -2.72 13.49 12.36
CA GLY A 18 -3.52 13.53 11.14
C GLY A 18 -2.96 12.67 10.04
N ALA A 19 -1.64 12.69 9.80
CA ALA A 19 -0.99 11.84 8.81
C ALA A 19 -1.13 10.34 9.15
N ARG A 20 -0.96 9.96 10.43
CA ARG A 20 -1.18 8.59 10.91
C ARG A 20 -2.63 8.14 10.74
N ARG A 21 -3.58 8.99 11.09
CA ARG A 21 -5.02 8.69 10.94
C ARG A 21 -5.38 8.54 9.46
N ALA A 22 -4.96 9.47 8.61
CA ALA A 22 -5.26 9.45 7.18
C ALA A 22 -4.71 8.17 6.50
N GLY A 23 -3.45 7.81 6.78
CA GLY A 23 -2.84 6.57 6.28
C GLY A 23 -3.52 5.33 6.82
N GLY A 24 -3.79 5.27 8.14
CA GLY A 24 -4.49 4.16 8.77
C GLY A 24 -5.91 3.97 8.23
N MET A 25 -6.67 5.05 8.04
CA MET A 25 -8.01 4.98 7.43
C MET A 25 -7.96 4.50 5.98
N ALA A 26 -6.99 4.96 5.19
CA ALA A 26 -6.83 4.51 3.80
C ALA A 26 -6.51 3.01 3.73
N MET A 27 -5.60 2.53 4.57
CA MET A 27 -5.26 1.10 4.65
C MET A 27 -6.42 0.27 5.19
N GLY A 28 -7.10 0.73 6.24
CA GLY A 28 -8.27 0.04 6.81
C GLY A 28 -9.43 -0.07 5.81
N LEU A 29 -9.75 0.99 5.09
CA LEU A 29 -10.80 1.00 4.09
C LEU A 29 -10.46 0.08 2.89
N ALA A 30 -9.20 0.13 2.42
CA ALA A 30 -8.73 -0.78 1.37
C ALA A 30 -8.83 -2.24 1.80
N THR A 31 -8.37 -2.57 3.01
CA THR A 31 -8.45 -3.93 3.56
C THR A 31 -9.90 -4.38 3.72
N LEU A 32 -10.79 -3.52 4.23
CA LEU A 32 -12.21 -3.83 4.39
C LEU A 32 -12.89 -4.13 3.05
N PHE A 33 -12.62 -3.30 2.03
CA PHE A 33 -13.15 -3.52 0.69
C PHE A 33 -12.65 -4.83 0.08
N MET A 34 -11.33 -5.09 0.18
CA MET A 34 -10.73 -6.34 -0.31
C MET A 34 -11.21 -7.56 0.47
N ALA A 35 -11.47 -7.44 1.77
CA ALA A 35 -12.07 -8.52 2.56
C ALA A 35 -13.49 -8.85 2.10
N GLY A 36 -14.29 -7.84 1.74
CA GLY A 36 -15.62 -8.04 1.17
C GLY A 36 -15.56 -8.83 -0.15
N THR A 37 -14.68 -8.43 -1.07
CA THR A 37 -14.50 -9.14 -2.35
C THR A 37 -13.86 -10.52 -2.17
N ALA A 38 -12.95 -10.71 -1.21
CA ALA A 38 -12.40 -12.02 -0.87
C ALA A 38 -13.47 -12.97 -0.35
N THR A 39 -14.37 -12.47 0.50
CA THR A 39 -15.51 -13.23 1.00
C THR A 39 -16.42 -13.68 -0.16
N LEU A 40 -16.65 -12.79 -1.14
CA LEU A 40 -17.42 -13.12 -2.33
C LEU A 40 -16.75 -14.25 -3.14
N PHE A 41 -15.42 -14.20 -3.32
CA PHE A 41 -14.66 -15.23 -4.04
C PHE A 41 -14.70 -16.58 -3.34
N TRP A 42 -14.71 -16.61 -2.00
CA TRP A 42 -14.80 -17.86 -1.24
C TRP A 42 -16.21 -18.43 -1.14
N THR A 43 -17.24 -17.56 -1.08
CA THR A 43 -18.63 -18.01 -0.91
C THR A 43 -19.30 -18.36 -2.22
N LEU A 44 -18.95 -17.69 -3.31
CA LEU A 44 -19.56 -17.82 -4.62
C LEU A 44 -18.57 -18.15 -5.77
N PRO A 45 -17.61 -19.07 -5.58
CA PRO A 45 -16.59 -19.32 -6.61
C PRO A 45 -17.19 -19.90 -7.89
N ARG A 46 -18.08 -20.87 -7.79
CA ARG A 46 -18.73 -21.47 -8.97
C ARG A 46 -19.59 -20.51 -9.77
N PRO A 47 -20.49 -19.71 -9.17
CA PRO A 47 -21.21 -18.68 -9.91
C PRO A 47 -20.29 -17.69 -10.63
N ILE A 48 -19.17 -17.29 -10.03
CA ILE A 48 -18.21 -16.37 -10.65
C ILE A 48 -17.54 -17.04 -11.85
N VAL A 49 -17.09 -18.29 -11.72
CA VAL A 49 -16.51 -19.07 -12.82
C VAL A 49 -17.53 -19.30 -13.93
N GLY A 50 -18.80 -19.51 -13.58
CA GLY A 50 -19.90 -19.70 -14.52
C GLY A 50 -20.26 -18.49 -15.38
N LEU A 51 -19.74 -17.29 -15.04
CA LEU A 51 -19.84 -16.11 -15.92
C LEU A 51 -18.96 -16.23 -17.18
N TYR A 52 -17.95 -17.09 -17.13
CA TYR A 52 -16.93 -17.24 -18.19
C TYR A 52 -16.92 -18.64 -18.83
N LEU A 53 -17.37 -19.67 -18.08
CA LEU A 53 -17.33 -21.07 -18.51
C LEU A 53 -18.71 -21.69 -18.37
N ASP A 54 -19.08 -22.54 -19.33
CA ASP A 54 -20.29 -23.38 -19.19
C ASP A 54 -20.04 -24.46 -18.13
N LEU A 55 -20.76 -24.35 -17.00
CA LEU A 55 -20.68 -25.28 -15.90
C LEU A 55 -21.32 -26.66 -16.17
N SER A 56 -22.12 -26.74 -17.24
CA SER A 56 -22.84 -27.97 -17.63
C SER A 56 -22.02 -28.85 -18.60
N ASP A 57 -20.99 -28.30 -19.22
CA ASP A 57 -20.13 -29.02 -20.18
C ASP A 57 -19.13 -29.92 -19.41
N PRO A 58 -19.22 -31.27 -19.58
CA PRO A 58 -18.27 -32.21 -18.97
C PRO A 58 -16.81 -31.94 -19.36
N GLY A 59 -16.57 -31.34 -20.55
CA GLY A 59 -15.22 -30.98 -21.01
C GLY A 59 -14.56 -29.90 -20.18
N ASN A 60 -15.35 -29.10 -19.44
CA ASN A 60 -14.85 -28.00 -18.62
C ASN A 60 -14.57 -28.40 -17.15
N THR A 61 -14.83 -29.65 -16.76
CA THR A 61 -14.79 -30.05 -15.33
C THR A 61 -13.44 -29.78 -14.67
N GLU A 62 -12.34 -30.14 -15.31
CA GLU A 62 -10.99 -29.93 -14.77
C GLU A 62 -10.63 -28.44 -14.72
N VAL A 63 -11.00 -27.68 -15.75
CA VAL A 63 -10.74 -26.23 -15.82
C VAL A 63 -11.53 -25.49 -14.74
N ILE A 64 -12.79 -25.88 -14.52
CA ILE A 64 -13.64 -25.31 -13.47
C ILE A 64 -13.04 -25.59 -12.08
N ALA A 65 -12.59 -26.81 -11.83
CA ALA A 65 -11.97 -27.17 -10.56
C ALA A 65 -10.71 -26.34 -10.30
N LEU A 66 -9.83 -26.20 -11.29
CA LEU A 66 -8.64 -25.38 -11.18
C LEU A 66 -8.98 -23.88 -10.99
N ALA A 67 -9.96 -23.36 -11.73
CA ALA A 67 -10.40 -21.98 -11.62
C ALA A 67 -10.93 -21.66 -10.23
N VAL A 68 -11.72 -22.56 -9.62
CA VAL A 68 -12.22 -22.41 -8.25
C VAL A 68 -11.07 -22.39 -7.24
N GLN A 69 -10.07 -23.26 -7.39
CA GLN A 69 -8.88 -23.27 -6.52
C GLN A 69 -8.09 -21.96 -6.64
N LEU A 70 -7.81 -21.53 -7.87
CA LEU A 70 -7.07 -20.29 -8.11
C LEU A 70 -7.84 -19.06 -7.62
N LEU A 71 -9.17 -19.05 -7.71
CA LEU A 71 -10.00 -17.98 -7.16
C LEU A 71 -9.88 -17.88 -5.63
N GLY A 72 -9.75 -19.04 -4.96
CA GLY A 72 -9.46 -19.11 -3.53
C GLY A 72 -8.11 -18.47 -3.15
N VAL A 73 -7.07 -18.74 -3.93
CA VAL A 73 -5.74 -18.12 -3.76
C VAL A 73 -5.80 -16.62 -4.07
N ALA A 74 -6.52 -16.23 -5.13
CA ALA A 74 -6.71 -14.83 -5.50
C ALA A 74 -7.44 -14.04 -4.40
N ALA A 75 -8.36 -14.66 -3.66
CA ALA A 75 -9.02 -14.05 -2.51
C ALA A 75 -8.03 -13.67 -1.40
N VAL A 76 -7.02 -14.52 -1.13
CA VAL A 76 -5.94 -14.21 -0.18
C VAL A 76 -5.01 -13.14 -0.75
N PHE A 77 -4.62 -13.28 -2.03
CA PHE A 77 -3.75 -12.35 -2.72
C PHE A 77 -4.25 -10.91 -2.64
N GLN A 78 -5.52 -10.67 -2.96
CA GLN A 78 -6.09 -9.31 -3.01
C GLN A 78 -6.14 -8.61 -1.64
N LEU A 79 -6.19 -9.35 -0.52
CA LEU A 79 -6.13 -8.76 0.82
C LEU A 79 -4.78 -8.06 1.04
N PHE A 80 -3.70 -8.75 0.71
CA PHE A 80 -2.34 -8.18 0.82
C PHE A 80 -2.08 -7.11 -0.24
N ASP A 81 -2.63 -7.27 -1.45
CA ASP A 81 -2.52 -6.29 -2.52
C ASP A 81 -3.15 -4.95 -2.12
N GLY A 82 -4.39 -4.96 -1.64
CA GLY A 82 -5.07 -3.75 -1.17
C GLY A 82 -4.31 -3.03 -0.06
N LEU A 83 -3.79 -3.79 0.92
CA LEU A 83 -2.99 -3.23 2.01
C LEU A 83 -1.67 -2.65 1.49
N GLN A 84 -0.97 -3.36 0.60
CA GLN A 84 0.29 -2.91 0.01
C GLN A 84 0.10 -1.63 -0.80
N VAL A 85 -0.89 -1.57 -1.68
CA VAL A 85 -1.18 -0.39 -2.53
C VAL A 85 -1.51 0.82 -1.66
N ALA A 86 -2.33 0.63 -0.61
CA ALA A 86 -2.67 1.71 0.31
C ALA A 86 -1.46 2.20 1.13
N ALA A 87 -0.62 1.29 1.64
CA ALA A 87 0.61 1.62 2.37
C ALA A 87 1.64 2.32 1.47
N HIS A 88 1.80 1.86 0.22
CA HIS A 88 2.65 2.51 -0.78
C HIS A 88 2.16 3.93 -1.09
N GLY A 89 0.86 4.11 -1.30
CA GLY A 89 0.27 5.43 -1.51
C GLY A 89 0.45 6.37 -0.32
N ALA A 90 0.34 5.87 0.92
CA ALA A 90 0.60 6.65 2.12
C ALA A 90 2.07 7.10 2.22
N LEU A 91 3.03 6.21 1.89
CA LEU A 91 4.46 6.53 1.84
C LEU A 91 4.79 7.54 0.73
N GLN A 92 4.13 7.46 -0.42
CA GLN A 92 4.24 8.48 -1.47
C GLN A 92 3.77 9.87 -0.97
N GLY A 93 2.70 9.92 -0.17
CA GLY A 93 2.25 11.15 0.49
C GLY A 93 3.31 11.75 1.41
N LEU A 94 4.17 10.93 2.01
CA LEU A 94 5.33 11.36 2.81
C LEU A 94 6.59 11.64 1.97
N LYS A 95 6.48 11.71 0.64
CA LYS A 95 7.60 11.88 -0.32
C LYS A 95 8.64 10.75 -0.26
N ASP A 96 8.27 9.60 0.30
CA ASP A 96 9.12 8.41 0.37
C ASP A 96 8.71 7.43 -0.73
N THR A 97 9.46 7.42 -1.84
CA THR A 97 9.17 6.59 -3.02
C THR A 97 10.26 5.55 -3.31
N ARG A 98 11.53 5.87 -3.03
CA ARG A 98 12.66 5.02 -3.41
C ARG A 98 12.73 3.72 -2.62
N VAL A 99 12.57 3.81 -1.30
CA VAL A 99 12.68 2.61 -0.44
C VAL A 99 11.46 1.70 -0.57
N PRO A 100 10.19 2.19 -0.64
CA PRO A 100 9.05 1.37 -0.97
C PRO A 100 9.20 0.59 -2.28
N MET A 101 9.75 1.21 -3.31
CA MET A 101 10.05 0.54 -4.58
C MET A 101 11.10 -0.58 -4.39
N GLY A 102 12.16 -0.32 -3.64
CA GLY A 102 13.18 -1.34 -3.33
C GLY A 102 12.61 -2.51 -2.53
N ILE A 103 11.73 -2.25 -1.56
CA ILE A 103 11.01 -3.29 -0.81
C ILE A 103 10.17 -4.15 -1.75
N ALA A 104 9.36 -3.53 -2.63
CA ALA A 104 8.53 -4.26 -3.57
C ALA A 104 9.36 -5.17 -4.50
N VAL A 105 10.40 -4.62 -5.13
CA VAL A 105 11.30 -5.41 -5.99
C VAL A 105 11.96 -6.55 -5.20
N GLY A 106 12.52 -6.27 -4.03
CA GLY A 106 13.20 -7.28 -3.20
C GLY A 106 12.27 -8.39 -2.73
N THR A 107 11.04 -8.07 -2.34
CA THR A 107 10.08 -9.07 -1.87
C THR A 107 9.49 -9.89 -3.01
N TYR A 108 9.15 -9.28 -4.14
CA TYR A 108 8.60 -10.02 -5.28
C TYR A 108 9.62 -10.95 -5.92
N TRP A 109 10.85 -10.46 -6.19
CA TRP A 109 11.90 -11.27 -6.81
C TRP A 109 12.62 -12.17 -5.82
N GLY A 110 12.95 -11.68 -4.61
CA GLY A 110 13.68 -12.44 -3.61
C GLY A 110 12.83 -13.45 -2.86
N ILE A 111 11.62 -13.08 -2.45
CA ILE A 111 10.73 -13.97 -1.68
C ILE A 111 9.72 -14.64 -2.61
N GLY A 112 8.93 -13.86 -3.34
CA GLY A 112 7.80 -14.37 -4.13
C GLY A 112 8.23 -15.33 -5.21
N LEU A 113 9.17 -14.92 -6.07
CA LEU A 113 9.64 -15.76 -7.17
C LEU A 113 10.41 -17.00 -6.66
N VAL A 114 11.26 -16.83 -5.65
CA VAL A 114 12.06 -17.95 -5.10
C VAL A 114 11.14 -19.00 -4.46
N THR A 115 10.18 -18.58 -3.61
CA THR A 115 9.23 -19.51 -2.98
C THR A 115 8.32 -20.16 -4.02
N GLY A 116 7.82 -19.41 -4.98
CA GLY A 116 7.03 -19.93 -6.08
C GLY A 116 7.78 -20.96 -6.92
N TYR A 117 9.04 -20.69 -7.26
CA TYR A 117 9.88 -21.65 -8.00
C TYR A 117 10.15 -22.92 -7.18
N LEU A 118 10.53 -22.78 -5.91
CA LEU A 118 10.83 -23.92 -5.06
C LEU A 118 9.63 -24.82 -4.84
N TRP A 119 8.45 -24.25 -4.59
CA TRP A 119 7.23 -25.02 -4.34
C TRP A 119 6.53 -25.47 -5.62
N GLY A 120 6.43 -24.58 -6.62
CA GLY A 120 5.70 -24.84 -7.85
C GLY A 120 6.45 -25.74 -8.82
N VAL A 121 7.75 -25.46 -9.04
CA VAL A 121 8.55 -26.17 -10.05
C VAL A 121 9.31 -27.34 -9.42
N ARG A 122 10.12 -27.10 -8.37
CA ARG A 122 10.92 -28.17 -7.75
C ARG A 122 10.09 -29.09 -6.84
N GLY A 123 9.12 -28.54 -6.13
CA GLY A 123 8.21 -29.29 -5.27
C GLY A 123 7.06 -29.99 -5.97
N GLY A 124 6.87 -29.77 -7.29
CA GLY A 124 5.81 -30.40 -8.07
C GLY A 124 4.39 -29.90 -7.71
N GLY A 125 4.27 -28.75 -7.03
CA GLY A 125 2.99 -28.18 -6.59
C GLY A 125 2.16 -27.50 -7.67
N GLY A 126 2.69 -27.41 -8.91
CA GLY A 126 1.98 -26.89 -10.07
C GLY A 126 1.62 -25.39 -9.99
N PRO A 127 0.62 -24.95 -10.78
CA PRO A 127 0.22 -23.56 -10.88
C PRO A 127 -0.21 -22.93 -9.54
N GLU A 128 -0.90 -23.67 -8.70
CA GLU A 128 -1.37 -23.19 -7.40
C GLU A 128 -0.21 -22.83 -6.48
N ALA A 129 0.82 -23.65 -6.41
CA ALA A 129 1.99 -23.39 -5.58
C ALA A 129 2.81 -22.17 -6.08
N LEU A 130 2.84 -21.91 -7.40
CA LEU A 130 3.40 -20.68 -7.97
C LEU A 130 2.64 -19.44 -7.45
N TRP A 131 1.31 -19.48 -7.45
CA TRP A 131 0.47 -18.41 -6.93
C TRP A 131 0.69 -18.17 -5.43
N TRP A 132 0.81 -19.23 -4.62
CA TRP A 132 1.13 -19.11 -3.20
C TRP A 132 2.52 -18.49 -2.99
N GLY A 133 3.48 -18.75 -3.86
CA GLY A 133 4.76 -18.06 -3.87
C GLY A 133 4.60 -16.55 -4.03
N LEU A 134 3.77 -16.10 -4.98
CA LEU A 134 3.47 -14.67 -5.17
C LEU A 134 2.77 -14.07 -3.96
N VAL A 135 1.82 -14.79 -3.35
CA VAL A 135 1.14 -14.35 -2.11
C VAL A 135 2.15 -14.12 -0.99
N THR A 136 3.14 -14.99 -0.80
CA THR A 136 4.17 -14.81 0.24
C THR A 136 5.03 -13.57 0.00
N GLY A 137 5.42 -13.31 -1.25
CA GLY A 137 6.15 -12.09 -1.63
C GLY A 137 5.33 -10.82 -1.37
N LEU A 138 4.05 -10.84 -1.73
CA LEU A 138 3.13 -9.73 -1.53
C LEU A 138 2.83 -9.48 -0.04
N ALA A 139 2.64 -10.54 0.75
CA ALA A 139 2.45 -10.44 2.19
C ALA A 139 3.68 -9.82 2.87
N ALA A 140 4.89 -10.27 2.50
CA ALA A 140 6.13 -9.67 2.99
C ALA A 140 6.24 -8.18 2.63
N ALA A 141 5.92 -7.80 1.38
CA ALA A 141 5.87 -6.41 0.94
C ALA A 141 4.92 -5.59 1.79
N SER A 142 3.69 -6.06 1.99
CA SER A 142 2.64 -5.38 2.76
C SER A 142 3.08 -5.10 4.19
N VAL A 143 3.65 -6.11 4.87
CA VAL A 143 4.14 -5.98 6.25
C VAL A 143 5.30 -4.99 6.34
N LEU A 144 6.27 -5.06 5.42
CA LEU A 144 7.43 -4.17 5.41
C LEU A 144 7.03 -2.71 5.11
N LEU A 145 6.11 -2.50 4.16
CA LEU A 145 5.61 -1.16 3.83
C LEU A 145 4.79 -0.56 4.97
N LEU A 146 3.95 -1.36 5.63
CA LEU A 146 3.20 -0.93 6.81
C LEU A 146 4.13 -0.54 7.96
N ALA A 147 5.11 -1.38 8.27
CA ALA A 147 6.11 -1.09 9.30
C ALA A 147 6.91 0.18 8.97
N ARG A 148 7.27 0.35 7.69
CA ARG A 148 7.95 1.55 7.23
C ARG A 148 7.09 2.80 7.37
N PHE A 149 5.82 2.75 7.00
CA PHE A 149 4.90 3.88 7.16
C PHE A 149 4.86 4.35 8.62
N HIS A 150 4.68 3.44 9.57
CA HIS A 150 4.65 3.78 10.99
C HIS A 150 5.95 4.41 11.50
N ARG A 151 7.10 4.02 10.95
CA ARG A 151 8.41 4.58 11.31
C ARG A 151 8.68 5.93 10.64
N GLN A 152 8.21 6.12 9.41
CA GLN A 152 8.53 7.31 8.62
C GLN A 152 7.61 8.50 8.87
N VAL A 153 6.36 8.27 9.28
CA VAL A 153 5.40 9.36 9.45
C VAL A 153 5.89 10.42 10.43
N GLY A 154 6.44 10.06 11.58
CA GLY A 154 7.00 11.01 12.54
C GLY A 154 8.28 11.71 12.07
N ARG A 155 9.10 10.99 11.27
CA ARG A 155 10.33 11.58 10.70
C ARG A 155 10.05 12.58 9.59
N ALA A 156 9.10 12.27 8.72
CA ALA A 156 8.72 13.14 7.60
C ALA A 156 8.14 14.45 8.09
N VAL A 157 7.23 14.38 9.07
CA VAL A 157 6.62 15.58 9.69
C VAL A 157 7.68 16.47 10.36
N ARG A 158 8.60 15.87 11.11
CA ARG A 158 9.68 16.62 11.75
C ARG A 158 10.65 17.27 10.75
N LYS A 159 10.90 16.64 9.60
CA LYS A 159 11.79 17.18 8.58
C LYS A 159 11.20 18.41 7.89
N GLU A 160 9.89 18.46 7.68
CA GLU A 160 9.20 19.63 7.12
C GLU A 160 9.07 20.78 8.15
N ALA A 161 9.21 20.50 9.44
CA ALA A 161 9.20 21.51 10.50
C ALA A 161 10.47 22.39 10.56
N VAL A 162 11.57 21.95 9.91
CA VAL A 162 12.82 22.74 9.85
C VAL A 162 12.99 23.29 8.42
N PRO A 163 12.67 24.58 8.18
CA PRO A 163 12.98 25.22 6.91
C PRO A 163 14.50 25.21 6.72
N THR A 164 14.97 24.53 5.72
CA THR A 164 16.38 24.61 5.32
C THR A 164 16.47 25.68 4.26
N ASP A 165 17.08 26.82 4.58
CA ASP A 165 17.45 27.83 3.60
C ASP A 165 18.34 27.21 2.53
N ALA A 166 18.32 27.78 1.32
CA ALA A 166 19.09 27.27 0.17
C ALA A 166 20.59 27.11 0.46
N ASN A 167 21.10 27.67 1.56
CA ASN A 167 22.51 27.61 2.01
C ASN A 167 22.71 26.70 3.25
N GLY A 168 21.69 25.97 3.73
CA GLY A 168 21.84 25.10 4.90
C GLY A 168 22.04 25.80 6.23
N ALA A 169 21.87 27.13 6.28
CA ALA A 169 21.95 27.93 7.50
C ALA A 169 20.55 28.22 8.06
N ALA A 170 20.39 28.17 9.38
CA ALA A 170 19.17 28.62 10.04
C ALA A 170 18.97 30.12 9.79
N PRO A 171 17.72 30.62 9.55
CA PRO A 171 17.47 32.03 9.34
C PRO A 171 17.98 32.84 10.56
N PRO A 172 18.65 33.98 10.32
CA PRO A 172 19.10 34.82 11.43
C PRO A 172 17.88 35.32 12.22
N ALA A 173 18.00 35.31 13.53
CA ALA A 173 16.94 35.69 14.47
C ALA A 173 16.40 37.13 14.27
N SER A 174 17.05 37.94 13.40
CA SER A 174 16.70 39.30 13.08
C SER A 174 15.69 39.51 11.94
N ALA A 175 15.17 38.40 11.30
CA ALA A 175 14.23 38.53 10.18
C ALA A 175 12.74 38.55 10.58
N VAL A 176 12.44 38.60 11.88
CA VAL A 176 11.07 38.86 12.37
C VAL A 176 10.91 40.35 12.63
N GLU A 177 10.92 41.15 11.56
CA GLU A 177 10.40 42.51 11.64
C GLU A 177 8.89 42.47 11.64
N VAL A 178 8.32 42.72 12.80
CA VAL A 178 6.90 43.05 12.98
C VAL A 178 6.68 44.41 12.34
N PRO A 179 5.82 44.55 11.32
CA PRO A 179 5.50 45.88 10.81
C PRO A 179 4.82 46.68 11.92
N ALA A 180 5.45 47.79 12.31
CA ALA A 180 4.86 48.74 13.22
C ALA A 180 3.78 49.51 12.43
N ASP A 181 2.52 49.05 12.53
CA ASP A 181 1.37 49.84 12.11
C ASP A 181 1.18 50.99 13.08
N GLY A 182 1.43 52.17 12.60
CA GLY A 182 1.20 53.38 13.40
C GLY A 182 1.45 54.65 12.63
N GLU A 183 0.71 54.95 11.60
CA GLU A 183 0.51 56.34 11.19
C GLU A 183 -0.94 56.67 10.93
N THR A 184 -1.57 57.15 12.00
CA THR A 184 -2.79 57.99 11.94
C THR A 184 -2.47 59.25 11.16
N ARG A 185 -3.06 59.46 10.00
CA ARG A 185 -3.19 60.75 9.32
C ARG A 185 -4.57 61.33 9.60
N SER A 186 -4.63 62.25 10.54
CA SER A 186 -5.66 63.27 10.61
C SER A 186 -5.31 64.37 9.58
N GLY A 187 -6.30 64.78 8.80
CA GLY A 187 -6.26 65.89 7.87
C GLY A 187 -7.54 65.90 7.04
#